data_b23b6647d6ffb43fec69c90d40d80bb2
#
_entry.id   b23b6647d6ffb43fec69c90d40d80bb2
#
_cell.length_a   1.000
_cell.length_b   1.000
_cell.length_c   1.000
_cell.angle_alpha   90.00
_cell.angle_beta   90.00
_cell.angle_gamma   90.00
#
_symmetry.space_group_name_H-M   'P 1'
#
loop_
_entity.id
_entity.type
_entity.pdbx_description
1 polymer ?
#
loop_
_entity_poly.entity_id
_entity_poly.type
_entity_poly.pdbx_seq_one_letter_code
_entity_poly.pdbx_strand_id
1 'polypeptide(L)'
;ALMAIFFFFVTLEIKREFLQGELSNIKQALLPIIAAVGGMLVPALFYVFINYGDSETLNGWAIPSATDIAFSLGVLSLLGKRVPLSLKVFLTALAIIDDLGAILIIAIFYSGDLSLKYLSLMFLAFVALLFINKFNIKKFLPYLIIGLFLWDFTHNSGIHATIAGVL
;
A
#
# COMPACT_ATOMS: atom_id res chain seq x y z
N ALA A 1 -6.65 -6.99 -10.81
CA ALA A 1 -5.73 -8.12 -10.49
C ALA A 1 -4.27 -7.66 -10.34
N LEU A 2 -3.67 -7.00 -11.35
CA LEU A 2 -2.25 -6.60 -11.30
C LEU A 2 -1.92 -5.71 -10.09
N MET A 3 -2.77 -4.73 -9.78
CA MET A 3 -2.57 -3.86 -8.61
C MET A 3 -2.63 -4.61 -7.28
N ALA A 4 -3.45 -5.66 -7.16
CA ALA A 4 -3.47 -6.48 -5.95
C ALA A 4 -2.14 -7.24 -5.75
N ILE A 5 -1.54 -7.75 -6.85
CA ILE A 5 -0.21 -8.38 -6.82
C ILE A 5 0.86 -7.36 -6.41
N PHE A 6 0.80 -6.15 -6.97
CA PHE A 6 1.72 -5.06 -6.58
C PHE A 6 1.63 -4.77 -5.09
N PHE A 7 0.43 -4.54 -4.55
CA PHE A 7 0.26 -4.28 -3.11
C PHE A 7 0.63 -5.47 -2.22
N PHE A 8 0.50 -6.69 -2.71
CA PHE A 8 1.01 -7.87 -2.01
C PHE A 8 2.54 -7.81 -1.84
N PHE A 9 3.27 -7.48 -2.90
CA PHE A 9 4.73 -7.30 -2.80
C PHE A 9 5.11 -6.14 -1.90
N VAL A 10 4.44 -5.00 -2.02
CA VAL A 10 4.64 -3.83 -1.14
C VAL A 10 4.42 -4.20 0.33
N THR A 11 3.36 -4.95 0.63
CA THR A 11 3.07 -5.38 2.02
C THR A 11 4.14 -6.32 2.57
N LEU A 12 4.67 -7.23 1.75
CA LEU A 12 5.81 -8.07 2.15
C LEU A 12 7.06 -7.24 2.43
N GLU A 13 7.32 -6.21 1.63
CA GLU A 13 8.43 -5.27 1.84
C GLU A 13 8.25 -4.47 3.13
N ILE A 14 7.05 -3.91 3.36
CA ILE A 14 6.66 -3.23 4.59
C ILE A 14 6.90 -4.12 5.80
N LYS A 15 6.43 -5.36 5.77
CA LYS A 15 6.61 -6.32 6.86
C LYS A 15 8.09 -6.59 7.14
N ARG A 16 8.89 -6.71 6.10
CA ARG A 16 10.35 -6.91 6.22
C ARG A 16 11.00 -5.69 6.88
N GLU A 17 10.65 -4.47 6.45
CA GLU A 17 11.21 -3.23 6.99
C GLU A 17 10.80 -2.98 8.45
N PHE A 18 9.59 -3.34 8.84
CA PHE A 18 9.16 -3.26 10.24
C PHE A 18 9.87 -4.27 11.14
N LEU A 19 10.18 -5.47 10.63
CA LEU A 19 10.78 -6.54 11.45
C LEU A 19 12.31 -6.45 11.51
N GLN A 20 12.97 -6.02 10.44
CA GLN A 20 14.43 -6.11 10.28
C GLN A 20 15.08 -4.86 9.69
N GLY A 21 14.29 -3.86 9.27
CA GLY A 21 14.77 -2.66 8.59
C GLY A 21 14.73 -1.40 9.45
N GLU A 22 14.86 -0.28 8.77
CA GLU A 22 14.95 1.07 9.37
C GLU A 22 13.65 1.52 10.06
N LEU A 23 12.51 0.98 9.66
CA LEU A 23 11.22 1.27 10.30
C LEU A 23 11.05 0.57 11.65
N SER A 24 11.96 -0.32 12.03
CA SER A 24 11.96 -0.97 13.35
C SER A 24 12.25 0.00 14.49
N ASN A 25 12.88 1.15 14.21
CA ASN A 25 13.19 2.19 15.19
C ASN A 25 12.39 3.47 14.89
N ILE A 26 11.46 3.82 15.78
CA ILE A 26 10.58 5.00 15.64
C ILE A 26 11.36 6.30 15.44
N LYS A 27 12.53 6.46 16.07
CA LYS A 27 13.33 7.68 15.91
C LYS A 27 13.90 7.84 14.50
N GLN A 28 14.23 6.75 13.84
CA GLN A 28 14.73 6.75 12.46
C GLN A 28 13.58 6.85 11.45
N ALA A 29 12.42 6.26 11.76
CA ALA A 29 11.23 6.31 10.93
C ALA A 29 10.53 7.69 10.94
N LEU A 30 10.74 8.52 11.98
CA LEU A 30 10.00 9.77 12.15
C LEU A 30 10.21 10.76 11.00
N LEU A 31 11.44 10.91 10.52
CA LEU A 31 11.75 11.81 9.41
C LEU A 31 11.12 11.35 8.08
N PRO A 32 11.25 10.07 7.66
CA PRO A 32 10.50 9.55 6.51
C PRO A 32 8.98 9.70 6.65
N ILE A 33 8.40 9.47 7.83
CA ILE A 33 6.95 9.62 8.07
C ILE A 33 6.51 11.07 7.82
N ILE A 34 7.19 12.05 8.41
CA ILE A 34 6.84 13.46 8.23
C ILE A 34 7.00 13.87 6.76
N ALA A 35 8.06 13.41 6.11
CA ALA A 35 8.31 13.70 4.70
C ALA A 35 7.24 13.08 3.79
N ALA A 36 6.83 11.82 4.04
CA ALA A 36 5.77 11.15 3.30
C ALA A 36 4.41 11.85 3.47
N VAL A 37 4.03 12.16 4.71
CA VAL A 37 2.80 12.92 4.98
C VAL A 37 2.82 14.28 4.26
N GLY A 38 3.92 15.00 4.30
CA GLY A 38 4.07 16.25 3.56
C GLY A 38 4.01 16.06 2.04
N GLY A 39 4.67 15.02 1.54
CA GLY A 39 4.69 14.65 0.12
C GLY A 39 3.32 14.26 -0.43
N MET A 40 2.46 13.65 0.38
CA MET A 40 1.08 13.33 0.00
C MET A 40 0.14 14.55 0.15
N LEU A 41 0.21 15.27 1.28
CA LEU A 41 -0.74 16.34 1.58
C LEU A 41 -0.54 17.57 0.68
N VAL A 42 0.69 17.98 0.43
CA VAL A 42 0.96 19.20 -0.32
C VAL A 42 0.45 19.13 -1.76
N PRO A 43 0.75 18.09 -2.57
CA PRO A 43 0.19 17.96 -3.91
C PRO A 43 -1.33 17.81 -3.91
N ALA A 44 -1.89 17.07 -2.94
CA ALA A 44 -3.34 16.92 -2.79
C ALA A 44 -4.05 18.26 -2.53
N LEU A 45 -3.49 19.10 -1.65
CA LEU A 45 -4.03 20.44 -1.36
C LEU A 45 -3.94 21.34 -2.59
N PHE A 46 -2.82 21.34 -3.33
CA PHE A 46 -2.70 22.09 -4.58
C PHE A 46 -3.71 21.62 -5.62
N TYR A 47 -3.92 20.31 -5.74
CA TYR A 47 -4.91 19.76 -6.65
C TYR A 47 -6.32 20.24 -6.31
N VAL A 48 -6.71 20.13 -5.04
CA VAL A 48 -8.02 20.59 -4.55
C VAL A 48 -8.18 22.09 -4.77
N PHE A 49 -7.15 22.89 -4.51
CA PHE A 49 -7.19 24.34 -4.67
C PHE A 49 -7.40 24.75 -6.15
N ILE A 50 -6.71 24.09 -7.09
CA ILE A 50 -6.80 24.41 -8.52
C ILE A 50 -8.14 23.97 -9.09
N ASN A 51 -8.67 22.82 -8.65
CA ASN A 51 -9.92 22.25 -9.15
C ASN A 51 -11.13 22.61 -8.28
N TYR A 52 -11.02 23.60 -7.42
CA TYR A 52 -12.09 24.05 -6.54
C TYR A 52 -13.27 24.55 -7.35
N GLY A 53 -14.44 23.89 -7.18
CA GLY A 53 -15.68 24.22 -7.88
C GLY A 53 -16.08 23.23 -8.99
N ASP A 54 -15.22 22.28 -9.36
CA ASP A 54 -15.55 21.21 -10.27
C ASP A 54 -15.59 19.85 -9.54
N SER A 55 -16.81 19.34 -9.29
CA SER A 55 -17.03 18.12 -8.52
C SER A 55 -16.51 16.86 -9.22
N GLU A 56 -16.41 16.84 -10.55
CA GLU A 56 -15.91 15.68 -11.30
C GLU A 56 -14.40 15.54 -11.13
N THR A 57 -13.68 16.63 -11.30
CA THR A 57 -12.22 16.63 -11.15
C THR A 57 -11.78 16.49 -9.71
N LEU A 58 -12.53 17.01 -8.74
CA LEU A 58 -12.21 16.90 -7.31
C LEU A 58 -12.07 15.45 -6.82
N ASN A 59 -12.76 14.48 -7.44
CA ASN A 59 -12.62 13.07 -7.08
C ASN A 59 -11.20 12.51 -7.31
N GLY A 60 -10.39 13.20 -8.13
CA GLY A 60 -9.00 12.81 -8.42
C GLY A 60 -7.95 13.38 -7.46
N TRP A 61 -8.35 13.97 -6.32
CA TRP A 61 -7.45 14.69 -5.40
C TRP A 61 -6.25 13.87 -4.90
N ALA A 62 -6.38 12.55 -4.82
CA ALA A 62 -5.32 11.67 -4.37
C ALA A 62 -4.34 11.24 -5.47
N ILE A 63 -4.66 11.46 -6.76
CA ILE A 63 -3.81 11.04 -7.89
C ILE A 63 -2.39 11.65 -7.80
N PRO A 64 -2.21 12.96 -7.58
CA PRO A 64 -0.87 13.55 -7.54
C PRO A 64 -0.08 13.23 -6.27
N SER A 65 -0.66 12.56 -5.28
CA SER A 65 0.03 12.11 -4.09
C SER A 65 0.67 10.72 -4.22
N ALA A 66 0.41 9.99 -5.32
CA ALA A 66 1.01 8.69 -5.55
C ALA A 66 2.47 8.84 -6.04
N THR A 67 3.39 8.08 -5.43
CA THR A 67 4.81 8.07 -5.78
C THR A 67 5.23 6.74 -6.39
N ASP A 68 6.28 6.76 -7.22
CA ASP A 68 6.89 5.56 -7.81
C ASP A 68 8.28 5.33 -7.22
N ILE A 69 8.37 4.37 -6.29
CA ILE A 69 9.62 3.98 -5.64
C ILE A 69 10.62 3.40 -6.65
N ALA A 70 10.17 2.59 -7.60
CA ALA A 70 11.07 1.93 -8.56
C ALA A 70 11.75 2.96 -9.46
N PHE A 71 11.01 3.97 -9.91
CA PHE A 71 11.56 5.09 -10.67
C PHE A 71 12.57 5.89 -9.84
N SER A 72 12.22 6.27 -8.62
CA SER A 72 13.07 7.04 -7.72
C SER A 72 14.38 6.33 -7.40
N LEU A 73 14.32 5.05 -7.05
CA LEU A 73 15.51 4.22 -6.80
C LEU A 73 16.30 3.96 -8.08
N GLY A 74 15.63 3.83 -9.23
CA GLY A 74 16.27 3.70 -10.53
C GLY A 74 17.16 4.91 -10.86
N VAL A 75 16.59 6.12 -10.73
CA VAL A 75 17.34 7.38 -10.91
C VAL A 75 18.50 7.47 -9.92
N LEU A 76 18.26 7.11 -8.65
CA LEU A 76 19.29 7.12 -7.63
C LEU A 76 20.42 6.12 -7.91
N SER A 77 20.11 4.98 -8.53
CA SER A 77 21.10 3.95 -8.90
C SER A 77 22.03 4.42 -10.01
N LEU A 78 21.56 5.27 -10.93
CA LEU A 78 22.39 5.86 -12.00
C LEU A 78 23.52 6.73 -11.44
N LEU A 79 23.33 7.33 -10.26
CA LEU A 79 24.34 8.12 -9.56
C LEU A 79 25.41 7.22 -8.86
N GLY A 80 25.15 5.93 -8.75
CA GLY A 80 26.07 4.90 -8.28
C GLY A 80 26.62 5.16 -6.88
N LYS A 81 27.96 5.10 -6.76
CA LYS A 81 28.68 5.26 -5.48
C LYS A 81 28.68 6.70 -4.93
N ARG A 82 28.23 7.70 -5.69
CA ARG A 82 28.17 9.10 -5.26
C ARG A 82 27.06 9.35 -4.24
N VAL A 83 26.08 8.46 -4.16
CA VAL A 83 24.94 8.59 -3.25
C VAL A 83 25.26 7.93 -1.91
N PRO A 84 25.19 8.67 -0.78
CA PRO A 84 25.32 8.10 0.55
C PRO A 84 24.29 7.01 0.82
N LEU A 85 24.67 5.96 1.54
CA LEU A 85 23.77 4.85 1.87
C LEU A 85 22.54 5.35 2.67
N SER A 86 22.75 6.30 3.57
CA SER A 86 21.68 6.92 4.39
C SER A 86 20.59 7.55 3.54
N LEU A 87 20.93 8.15 2.39
CA LEU A 87 19.92 8.73 1.49
C LEU A 87 19.10 7.65 0.78
N LYS A 88 19.71 6.53 0.40
CA LYS A 88 19.00 5.38 -0.19
C LYS A 88 18.01 4.80 0.82
N VAL A 89 18.47 4.58 2.04
CA VAL A 89 17.67 4.06 3.16
C VAL A 89 16.49 4.99 3.45
N PHE A 90 16.76 6.31 3.57
CA PHE A 90 15.70 7.31 3.76
C PHE A 90 14.66 7.28 2.64
N LEU A 91 15.08 7.23 1.38
CA LEU A 91 14.18 7.20 0.22
C LEU A 91 13.34 5.91 0.20
N THR A 92 13.93 4.77 0.52
CA THR A 92 13.21 3.50 0.62
C THR A 92 12.16 3.55 1.74
N ALA A 93 12.52 4.03 2.92
CA ALA A 93 11.60 4.16 4.04
C ALA A 93 10.45 5.14 3.73
N LEU A 94 10.77 6.29 3.10
CA LEU A 94 9.77 7.26 2.66
C LEU A 94 8.76 6.64 1.70
N ALA A 95 9.25 5.95 0.68
CA ALA A 95 8.39 5.36 -0.34
C ALA A 95 7.49 4.24 0.21
N ILE A 96 7.99 3.43 1.14
CA ILE A 96 7.19 2.42 1.84
C ILE A 96 6.05 3.06 2.65
N ILE A 97 6.31 4.19 3.29
CA ILE A 97 5.29 4.94 4.05
C ILE A 97 4.27 5.59 3.12
N ASP A 98 4.71 6.11 1.97
CA ASP A 98 3.84 6.64 0.92
C ASP A 98 2.89 5.55 0.38
N ASP A 99 3.41 4.37 0.09
CA ASP A 99 2.61 3.23 -0.37
C ASP A 99 1.56 2.83 0.68
N LEU A 100 1.92 2.81 1.97
CA LEU A 100 0.97 2.62 3.07
C LEU A 100 -0.11 3.70 3.09
N GLY A 101 0.29 4.96 2.92
CA GLY A 101 -0.63 6.10 2.83
C GLY A 101 -1.60 5.96 1.67
N ALA A 102 -1.11 5.58 0.49
CA ALA A 102 -1.94 5.33 -0.69
C ALA A 102 -2.96 4.20 -0.46
N ILE A 103 -2.55 3.10 0.19
CA ILE A 103 -3.45 1.99 0.57
C ILE A 103 -4.57 2.50 1.48
N LEU A 104 -4.25 3.30 2.50
CA LEU A 104 -5.22 3.86 3.43
C LEU A 104 -6.19 4.82 2.75
N ILE A 105 -5.69 5.69 1.86
CA ILE A 105 -6.51 6.61 1.08
C ILE A 105 -7.48 5.83 0.19
N ILE A 106 -7.00 4.82 -0.53
CA ILE A 106 -7.85 3.98 -1.38
C ILE A 106 -8.91 3.24 -0.54
N ALA A 107 -8.53 2.70 0.61
CA ALA A 107 -9.43 1.98 1.48
C ALA A 107 -10.58 2.85 2.04
N ILE A 108 -10.28 4.12 2.37
CA ILE A 108 -11.23 5.01 3.05
C ILE A 108 -12.08 5.78 2.03
N PHE A 109 -11.47 6.30 0.97
CA PHE A 109 -12.12 7.27 0.08
C PHE A 109 -12.61 6.68 -1.24
N TYR A 110 -12.08 5.54 -1.67
CA TYR A 110 -12.38 4.93 -2.97
C TYR A 110 -13.09 3.58 -2.86
N SER A 111 -13.68 3.27 -1.69
CA SER A 111 -14.56 2.12 -1.51
C SER A 111 -15.98 2.45 -2.00
N GLY A 112 -16.63 1.48 -2.65
CA GLY A 112 -17.99 1.59 -3.15
C GLY A 112 -19.04 1.14 -2.14
N ASP A 113 -20.24 0.81 -2.64
CA ASP A 113 -21.33 0.28 -1.81
C ASP A 113 -20.97 -1.08 -1.21
N LEU A 114 -21.02 -1.17 0.12
CA LEU A 114 -20.61 -2.36 0.85
C LEU A 114 -21.65 -3.47 0.79
N SER A 115 -21.27 -4.64 0.30
CA SER A 115 -22.08 -5.85 0.35
C SER A 115 -21.72 -6.71 1.56
N LEU A 116 -22.62 -6.78 2.54
CA LEU A 116 -22.40 -7.52 3.79
C LEU A 116 -22.13 -9.01 3.54
N LYS A 117 -22.74 -9.59 2.51
CA LYS A 117 -22.55 -10.99 2.11
C LYS A 117 -21.10 -11.25 1.69
N TYR A 118 -20.56 -10.43 0.79
CA TYR A 118 -19.18 -10.62 0.31
C TYR A 118 -18.15 -10.21 1.35
N LEU A 119 -18.48 -9.24 2.20
CA LEU A 119 -17.64 -8.86 3.33
C LEU A 119 -17.46 -10.02 4.32
N SER A 120 -18.53 -10.78 4.62
CA SER A 120 -18.46 -11.97 5.48
C SER A 120 -17.65 -13.09 4.85
N LEU A 121 -17.78 -13.33 3.52
CA LEU A 121 -16.98 -14.30 2.80
C LEU A 121 -15.49 -13.92 2.74
N MET A 122 -15.19 -12.64 2.53
CA MET A 122 -13.84 -12.10 2.60
C MET A 122 -13.22 -12.34 3.97
N PHE A 123 -13.96 -12.04 5.05
CA PHE A 123 -13.50 -12.29 6.41
C PHE A 123 -13.25 -13.78 6.68
N LEU A 124 -14.14 -14.65 6.19
CA LEU A 124 -13.96 -16.10 6.31
C LEU A 124 -12.70 -16.59 5.59
N ALA A 125 -12.44 -16.10 4.37
CA ALA A 125 -11.23 -16.44 3.62
C ALA A 125 -9.96 -15.93 4.34
N PHE A 126 -10.00 -14.74 4.90
CA PHE A 126 -8.90 -14.20 5.70
C PHE A 126 -8.62 -15.05 6.95
N VAL A 127 -9.66 -15.42 7.69
CA VAL A 127 -9.54 -16.33 8.85
C VAL A 127 -8.97 -17.67 8.44
N ALA A 128 -9.38 -18.22 7.29
CA ALA A 128 -8.83 -19.48 6.75
C ALA A 128 -7.32 -19.37 6.47
N LEU A 129 -6.84 -18.24 5.91
CA LEU A 129 -5.41 -17.98 5.73
C LEU A 129 -4.66 -17.93 7.07
N LEU A 130 -5.23 -17.28 8.09
CA LEU A 130 -4.64 -17.26 9.43
C LEU A 130 -4.55 -18.66 10.05
N PHE A 131 -5.57 -19.51 9.87
CA PHE A 131 -5.54 -20.90 10.33
C PHE A 131 -4.44 -21.71 9.63
N ILE A 132 -4.33 -21.63 8.31
CA ILE A 132 -3.27 -22.31 7.55
C ILE A 132 -1.88 -21.88 8.02
N ASN A 133 -1.71 -20.57 8.26
CA ASN A 133 -0.46 -20.02 8.79
C ASN A 133 -0.16 -20.55 10.21
N LYS A 134 -1.16 -20.57 11.09
CA LYS A 134 -1.04 -21.10 12.47
C LYS A 134 -0.66 -22.57 12.50
N PHE A 135 -1.17 -23.38 11.55
CA PHE A 135 -0.83 -24.81 11.43
C PHE A 135 0.52 -25.05 10.72
N ASN A 136 1.30 -23.99 10.46
CA ASN A 136 2.61 -24.08 9.79
C ASN A 136 2.57 -24.82 8.45
N ILE A 137 1.50 -24.72 7.68
CA ILE A 137 1.42 -25.31 6.34
C ILE A 137 2.29 -24.48 5.41
N LYS A 138 3.48 -24.99 5.07
CA LYS A 138 4.48 -24.30 4.23
C LYS A 138 4.23 -24.46 2.72
N LYS A 139 3.17 -25.15 2.30
CA LYS A 139 2.84 -25.31 0.89
C LYS A 139 2.25 -24.03 0.32
N PHE A 140 2.79 -23.55 -0.80
CA PHE A 140 2.35 -22.30 -1.45
C PHE A 140 0.92 -22.39 -2.03
N LEU A 141 0.55 -23.57 -2.58
CA LEU A 141 -0.71 -23.77 -3.31
C LEU A 141 -1.99 -23.42 -2.51
N PRO A 142 -2.15 -23.84 -1.23
CA PRO A 142 -3.32 -23.46 -0.43
C PRO A 142 -3.44 -21.94 -0.24
N TYR A 143 -2.32 -21.23 -0.01
CA TYR A 143 -2.32 -19.78 0.13
C TYR A 143 -2.73 -19.09 -1.17
N LEU A 144 -2.24 -19.58 -2.32
CA LEU A 144 -2.60 -19.02 -3.63
C LEU A 144 -4.11 -19.20 -3.90
N ILE A 145 -4.65 -20.39 -3.66
CA ILE A 145 -6.08 -20.67 -3.93
C ILE A 145 -6.96 -19.79 -3.04
N ILE A 146 -6.72 -19.77 -1.73
CA ILE A 146 -7.54 -18.97 -0.80
C ILE A 146 -7.32 -17.46 -1.04
N GLY A 147 -6.10 -17.04 -1.40
CA GLY A 147 -5.80 -15.65 -1.78
C GLY A 147 -6.58 -15.19 -3.02
N LEU A 148 -6.77 -16.06 -4.03
CA LEU A 148 -7.62 -15.77 -5.19
C LEU A 148 -9.09 -15.60 -4.79
N PHE A 149 -9.63 -16.45 -3.92
CA PHE A 149 -10.98 -16.28 -3.37
C PHE A 149 -11.10 -15.01 -2.53
N LEU A 150 -10.10 -14.72 -1.70
CA LEU A 150 -10.06 -13.49 -0.91
C LEU A 150 -10.12 -12.25 -1.82
N TRP A 151 -9.35 -12.26 -2.90
CA TRP A 151 -9.36 -11.18 -3.90
C TRP A 151 -10.72 -11.03 -4.58
N ASP A 152 -11.34 -12.14 -5.02
CA ASP A 152 -12.66 -12.12 -5.65
C ASP A 152 -13.75 -11.61 -4.69
N PHE A 153 -13.76 -12.09 -3.45
CA PHE A 153 -14.72 -11.64 -2.42
C PHE A 153 -14.49 -10.16 -2.05
N THR A 154 -13.24 -9.70 -1.98
CA THR A 154 -12.93 -8.29 -1.75
C THR A 154 -13.44 -7.43 -2.90
N HIS A 155 -13.23 -7.87 -4.15
CA HIS A 155 -13.71 -7.15 -5.34
C HIS A 155 -15.24 -7.00 -5.35
N ASN A 156 -15.96 -8.03 -4.97
CA ASN A 156 -17.44 -8.03 -4.93
C ASN A 156 -18.01 -7.43 -3.63
N SER A 157 -17.20 -7.15 -2.62
CA SER A 157 -17.64 -6.59 -1.33
C SER A 157 -17.91 -5.09 -1.35
N GLY A 158 -17.48 -4.38 -2.42
CA GLY A 158 -17.48 -2.93 -2.49
C GLY A 158 -16.20 -2.29 -1.95
N ILE A 159 -15.33 -3.07 -1.32
CA ILE A 159 -13.97 -2.63 -0.95
C ILE A 159 -13.07 -2.71 -2.18
N HIS A 160 -12.13 -1.78 -2.30
CA HIS A 160 -11.21 -1.79 -3.44
C HIS A 160 -10.36 -3.08 -3.45
N ALA A 161 -10.38 -3.80 -4.58
CA ALA A 161 -9.79 -5.15 -4.71
C ALA A 161 -8.27 -5.22 -4.39
N THR A 162 -7.56 -4.09 -4.40
CA THR A 162 -6.15 -3.98 -4.04
C THR A 162 -5.88 -4.34 -2.58
N ILE A 163 -6.86 -4.12 -1.69
CA ILE A 163 -6.75 -4.41 -0.26
C ILE A 163 -6.56 -5.91 0.00
N ALA A 164 -7.08 -6.77 -0.87
CA ALA A 164 -6.80 -8.20 -0.78
C ALA A 164 -5.30 -8.55 -0.89
N GLY A 165 -4.51 -7.71 -1.57
CA GLY A 165 -3.06 -7.87 -1.62
C GLY A 165 -2.35 -7.49 -0.32
N VAL A 166 -3.01 -6.71 0.54
CA VAL A 166 -2.47 -6.25 1.84
C VAL A 166 -2.79 -7.24 2.97
N LEU A 167 -3.90 -7.95 2.87
CA LEU A 167 -4.37 -8.95 3.84
C LEU A 167 -3.60 -10.26 3.73
#